data_fd9a2b7ab5debe31041bdc3dc2e783a8
#
_entry.id   fd9a2b7ab5debe31041bdc3dc2e783a8
#
_cell.length_a   1.000
_cell.length_b   1.000
_cell.length_c   1.000
_cell.angle_alpha   90.00
_cell.angle_beta   90.00
_cell.angle_gamma   90.00
#
_symmetry.space_group_name_H-M   'P 1'
#
loop_
_entity.id
_entity.type
_entity.pdbx_description
1 polymer ?
#
loop_
_entity_poly.entity_id
_entity_poly.type
_entity_poly.pdbx_seq_one_letter_code
_entity_poly.pdbx_strand_id
1 'polypeptide(L)'
;AAVNYHFGDKEGLYREVMQVTVNAIRETSEAARIAGEGQPPEVQLRRYIGVFLNRILRPGAETVHKLLIREMSDPTPALDDLIEKALRPRIQYLAGLVSAIMGVDPSDPRVMRCVGSIQSQAIMYRHHPGASKIQRVFKPTEDDIDVVADHIATFSLGGIRAVAENRLAEASRGRARRNARASQSARRH
;
A
#
# COMPACT_ATOMS: atom_id res chain seq x y z
N ALA A 1 -35.16 18.52 9.18
CA ALA A 1 -35.60 18.17 10.55
C ALA A 1 -35.17 16.75 10.94
N ALA A 2 -35.39 15.71 10.10
CA ALA A 2 -35.08 14.31 10.43
C ALA A 2 -33.57 14.04 10.63
N VAL A 3 -32.67 14.67 9.86
CA VAL A 3 -31.20 14.50 9.94
C VAL A 3 -30.68 15.03 11.30
N ASN A 4 -31.19 16.16 11.79
CA ASN A 4 -30.76 16.71 13.06
C ASN A 4 -31.18 15.83 14.26
N TYR A 5 -32.24 15.04 14.14
CA TYR A 5 -32.71 14.19 15.22
C TYR A 5 -31.81 12.96 15.45
N HIS A 6 -31.20 12.41 14.38
CA HIS A 6 -30.38 11.20 14.49
C HIS A 6 -28.87 11.48 14.62
N PHE A 7 -28.37 12.57 14.06
CA PHE A 7 -26.94 12.85 13.96
C PHE A 7 -26.50 14.13 14.69
N GLY A 8 -27.44 14.83 15.34
CA GLY A 8 -27.21 16.08 16.08
C GLY A 8 -26.97 17.28 15.14
N ASP A 9 -25.94 17.21 14.30
CA ASP A 9 -25.57 18.23 13.32
C ASP A 9 -24.88 17.63 12.08
N LYS A 10 -24.46 18.49 11.16
CA LYS A 10 -23.75 18.10 9.93
C LYS A 10 -22.40 17.42 10.24
N GLU A 11 -21.75 17.84 11.30
CA GLU A 11 -20.46 17.29 11.71
C GLU A 11 -20.63 15.88 12.30
N GLY A 12 -21.68 15.66 13.09
CA GLY A 12 -22.05 14.34 13.59
C GLY A 12 -22.33 13.35 12.47
N LEU A 13 -23.12 13.76 11.47
CA LEU A 13 -23.36 12.94 10.28
C LEU A 13 -22.04 12.63 9.54
N TYR A 14 -21.15 13.60 9.40
CA TYR A 14 -19.86 13.40 8.75
C TYR A 14 -18.98 12.40 9.49
N ARG A 15 -18.93 12.47 10.81
CA ARG A 15 -18.20 11.51 11.67
C ARG A 15 -18.73 10.09 11.48
N GLU A 16 -20.03 9.89 11.42
CA GLU A 16 -20.62 8.56 11.16
C GLU A 16 -20.21 8.02 9.78
N VAL A 17 -20.25 8.84 8.74
CA VAL A 17 -19.81 8.44 7.39
C VAL A 17 -18.32 8.08 7.39
N MET A 18 -17.49 8.82 8.11
CA MET A 18 -16.07 8.51 8.27
C MET A 18 -15.85 7.20 9.04
N GLN A 19 -16.67 6.92 10.08
CA GLN A 19 -16.58 5.66 10.81
C GLN A 19 -16.93 4.45 9.91
N VAL A 20 -17.94 4.57 9.05
CA VAL A 20 -18.24 3.55 8.03
C VAL A 20 -17.03 3.33 7.10
N THR A 21 -16.35 4.40 6.72
CA THR A 21 -15.13 4.34 5.89
C THR A 21 -13.99 3.62 6.60
N VAL A 22 -13.73 3.95 7.86
CA VAL A 22 -12.75 3.27 8.71
C VAL A 22 -13.03 1.77 8.78
N ASN A 23 -14.28 1.40 9.08
CA ASN A 23 -14.69 0.00 9.18
C ASN A 23 -14.48 -0.75 7.85
N ALA A 24 -14.87 -0.16 6.72
CA ALA A 24 -14.71 -0.75 5.40
C ALA A 24 -13.23 -1.02 5.03
N ILE A 25 -12.31 -0.13 5.44
CA ILE A 25 -10.87 -0.33 5.22
C ILE A 25 -10.33 -1.42 6.15
N ARG A 26 -10.76 -1.44 7.41
CA ARG A 26 -10.37 -2.49 8.39
C ARG A 26 -10.83 -3.87 7.95
N GLU A 27 -12.08 -4.03 7.55
CA GLU A 27 -12.64 -5.28 7.03
C GLU A 27 -11.86 -5.80 5.82
N THR A 28 -11.48 -4.89 4.91
CA THR A 28 -10.65 -5.24 3.75
C THR A 28 -9.27 -5.74 4.18
N SER A 29 -8.65 -5.06 5.13
CA SER A 29 -7.33 -5.43 5.65
C SER A 29 -7.35 -6.77 6.37
N GLU A 30 -8.39 -7.03 7.13
CA GLU A 30 -8.58 -8.30 7.84
C GLU A 30 -8.88 -9.45 6.86
N ALA A 31 -9.73 -9.22 5.86
CA ALA A 31 -9.97 -10.20 4.80
C ALA A 31 -8.69 -10.57 4.05
N ALA A 32 -7.83 -9.60 3.78
CA ALA A 32 -6.54 -9.84 3.13
C ALA A 32 -5.58 -10.64 4.03
N ARG A 33 -5.56 -10.35 5.34
CA ARG A 33 -4.78 -11.09 6.33
C ARG A 33 -5.22 -12.55 6.41
N ILE A 34 -6.53 -12.78 6.57
CA ILE A 34 -7.12 -14.13 6.66
C ILE A 34 -6.86 -14.92 5.38
N ALA A 35 -7.02 -14.31 4.21
CA ALA A 35 -6.80 -14.99 2.93
C ALA A 35 -5.36 -15.50 2.75
N GLY A 36 -4.38 -14.89 3.43
CA GLY A 36 -2.97 -15.27 3.38
C GLY A 36 -2.48 -16.04 4.62
N GLU A 37 -3.32 -16.28 5.61
CA GLU A 37 -2.88 -16.86 6.89
C GLU A 37 -2.16 -18.20 6.72
N GLY A 38 -1.03 -18.36 7.41
CA GLY A 38 -0.20 -19.58 7.35
C GLY A 38 0.57 -19.79 6.04
N GLN A 39 0.45 -18.91 5.06
CA GLN A 39 1.17 -19.00 3.78
C GLN A 39 2.52 -18.25 3.82
N PRO A 40 3.46 -18.59 2.92
CA PRO A 40 4.68 -17.80 2.74
C PRO A 40 4.40 -16.32 2.43
N PRO A 41 5.29 -15.37 2.81
CA PRO A 41 5.06 -13.92 2.63
C PRO A 41 4.72 -13.51 1.19
N GLU A 42 5.29 -14.17 0.19
CA GLU A 42 5.01 -13.91 -1.23
C GLU A 42 3.57 -14.29 -1.61
N VAL A 43 3.06 -15.40 -1.07
CA VAL A 43 1.68 -15.82 -1.28
C VAL A 43 0.73 -14.89 -0.54
N GLN A 44 1.07 -14.48 0.69
CA GLN A 44 0.31 -13.50 1.45
C GLN A 44 0.22 -12.16 0.70
N LEU A 45 1.33 -11.68 0.12
CA LEU A 45 1.35 -10.45 -0.68
C LEU A 45 0.44 -10.56 -1.91
N ARG A 46 0.47 -11.68 -2.62
CA ARG A 46 -0.40 -11.93 -3.77
C ARG A 46 -1.89 -11.90 -3.36
N ARG A 47 -2.23 -12.57 -2.26
CA ARG A 47 -3.60 -12.56 -1.71
C ARG A 47 -4.04 -11.16 -1.29
N TYR A 48 -3.15 -10.42 -0.62
CA TYR A 48 -3.40 -9.04 -0.23
C TYR A 48 -3.75 -8.17 -1.45
N ILE A 49 -2.98 -8.24 -2.52
CA ILE A 49 -3.20 -7.45 -3.73
C ILE A 49 -4.54 -7.82 -4.36
N GLY A 50 -4.89 -9.09 -4.47
CA GLY A 50 -6.17 -9.54 -5.00
C GLY A 50 -7.36 -9.03 -4.19
N VAL A 51 -7.34 -9.20 -2.86
CA VAL A 51 -8.42 -8.71 -1.98
C VAL A 51 -8.53 -7.18 -2.05
N PHE A 52 -7.39 -6.47 -2.07
CA PHE A 52 -7.37 -5.01 -2.15
C PHE A 52 -7.95 -4.51 -3.47
N LEU A 53 -7.54 -5.06 -4.61
CA LEU A 53 -8.07 -4.69 -5.93
C LEU A 53 -9.56 -4.98 -6.02
N ASN A 54 -10.00 -6.17 -5.61
CA ASN A 54 -11.42 -6.53 -5.57
C ASN A 54 -12.23 -5.50 -4.78
N ARG A 55 -11.68 -4.99 -3.67
CA ARG A 55 -12.38 -4.01 -2.84
C ARG A 55 -12.44 -2.63 -3.49
N ILE A 56 -11.33 -2.13 -4.05
CA ILE A 56 -11.27 -0.77 -4.59
C ILE A 56 -11.94 -0.63 -5.96
N LEU A 57 -12.17 -1.74 -6.66
CA LEU A 57 -12.83 -1.78 -7.97
C LEU A 57 -14.33 -2.11 -7.89
N ARG A 58 -14.84 -2.47 -6.71
CA ARG A 58 -16.28 -2.72 -6.52
C ARG A 58 -17.11 -1.45 -6.71
N PRO A 59 -18.34 -1.60 -7.22
CA PRO A 59 -19.32 -0.51 -7.22
C PRO A 59 -19.48 0.07 -5.81
N GLY A 60 -19.52 1.40 -5.69
CA GLY A 60 -19.63 2.10 -4.41
C GLY A 60 -18.29 2.36 -3.67
N ALA A 61 -17.17 1.79 -4.10
CA ALA A 61 -15.85 2.07 -3.52
C ALA A 61 -15.39 3.51 -3.77
N GLU A 62 -16.00 4.21 -4.74
CA GLU A 62 -15.70 5.61 -5.05
C GLU A 62 -15.98 6.55 -3.87
N THR A 63 -16.97 6.23 -3.04
CA THR A 63 -17.32 7.05 -1.87
C THR A 63 -16.18 7.09 -0.87
N VAL A 64 -15.60 5.94 -0.52
CA VAL A 64 -14.42 5.86 0.36
C VAL A 64 -13.26 6.70 -0.18
N HIS A 65 -13.03 6.62 -1.48
CA HIS A 65 -11.95 7.38 -2.11
C HIS A 65 -12.21 8.90 -2.12
N LYS A 66 -13.42 9.32 -2.46
CA LYS A 66 -13.79 10.74 -2.42
C LYS A 66 -13.61 11.34 -1.03
N LEU A 67 -13.97 10.58 0.00
CA LEU A 67 -13.74 10.99 1.38
C LEU A 67 -12.26 11.11 1.73
N LEU A 68 -11.44 10.13 1.32
CA LEU A 68 -9.99 10.20 1.50
C LEU A 68 -9.38 11.43 0.81
N ILE A 69 -9.72 11.68 -0.45
CA ILE A 69 -9.22 12.86 -1.19
C ILE A 69 -9.68 14.16 -0.52
N ARG A 70 -10.92 14.21 -0.04
CA ARG A 70 -11.42 15.37 0.68
C ARG A 70 -10.62 15.61 1.96
N GLU A 71 -10.41 14.60 2.78
CA GLU A 71 -9.63 14.71 4.01
C GLU A 71 -8.16 15.09 3.74
N MET A 72 -7.58 14.65 2.64
CA MET A 72 -6.25 15.07 2.23
C MET A 72 -6.19 16.54 1.79
N SER A 73 -7.29 17.10 1.28
CA SER A 73 -7.37 18.49 0.80
C SER A 73 -7.80 19.46 1.89
N ASP A 74 -8.67 19.03 2.79
CA ASP A 74 -9.23 19.84 3.89
C ASP A 74 -9.38 18.94 5.13
N PRO A 75 -8.29 18.75 5.90
CA PRO A 75 -8.23 17.80 7.01
C PRO A 75 -9.21 18.15 8.13
N THR A 76 -9.94 17.15 8.62
CA THR A 76 -10.76 17.22 9.83
C THR A 76 -10.19 16.31 10.93
N PRO A 77 -10.62 16.42 12.19
CA PRO A 77 -10.23 15.47 13.24
C PRO A 77 -10.55 13.99 12.93
N ALA A 78 -11.49 13.73 12.01
CA ALA A 78 -11.83 12.38 11.56
C ALA A 78 -10.69 11.73 10.75
N LEU A 79 -9.76 12.52 10.17
CA LEU A 79 -8.58 12.02 9.48
C LEU A 79 -7.64 11.27 10.42
N ASP A 80 -7.45 11.77 11.65
CA ASP A 80 -6.58 11.12 12.63
C ASP A 80 -7.10 9.72 12.98
N ASP A 81 -8.40 9.60 13.20
CA ASP A 81 -9.06 8.31 13.42
C ASP A 81 -8.90 7.36 12.24
N LEU A 82 -9.05 7.86 11.03
CA LEU A 82 -8.86 7.08 9.80
C LEU A 82 -7.41 6.59 9.67
N ILE A 83 -6.44 7.45 9.94
CA ILE A 83 -5.02 7.09 9.89
C ILE A 83 -4.72 6.02 10.94
N GLU A 84 -5.05 6.27 12.20
CA GLU A 84 -4.65 5.40 13.30
C GLU A 84 -5.39 4.06 13.30
N LYS A 85 -6.71 4.08 13.04
CA LYS A 85 -7.56 2.89 13.17
C LYS A 85 -7.61 2.03 11.90
N ALA A 86 -7.29 2.58 10.73
CA ALA A 86 -7.44 1.87 9.46
C ALA A 86 -6.18 1.87 8.57
N LEU A 87 -5.61 3.03 8.28
CA LEU A 87 -4.51 3.12 7.33
C LEU A 87 -3.19 2.59 7.92
N ARG A 88 -2.84 2.99 9.14
CA ARG A 88 -1.60 2.57 9.81
C ARG A 88 -1.51 1.05 9.97
N PRO A 89 -2.51 0.33 10.53
CA PRO A 89 -2.45 -1.13 10.64
C PRO A 89 -2.30 -1.83 9.29
N ARG A 90 -2.99 -1.34 8.25
CA ARG A 90 -2.89 -1.87 6.89
C ARG A 90 -1.48 -1.71 6.32
N ILE A 91 -0.90 -0.52 6.44
CA ILE A 91 0.45 -0.23 5.94
C ILE A 91 1.50 -1.03 6.72
N GLN A 92 1.34 -1.17 8.04
CA GLN A 92 2.23 -1.98 8.89
C GLN A 92 2.20 -3.46 8.48
N TYR A 93 1.01 -4.03 8.22
CA TYR A 93 0.89 -5.40 7.73
C TYR A 93 1.63 -5.58 6.39
N LEU A 94 1.40 -4.69 5.43
CA LEU A 94 2.06 -4.76 4.13
C LEU A 94 3.59 -4.56 4.25
N ALA A 95 4.03 -3.65 5.11
CA ALA A 95 5.44 -3.44 5.40
C ALA A 95 6.09 -4.69 6.02
N GLY A 96 5.39 -5.39 6.90
CA GLY A 96 5.83 -6.66 7.45
C GLY A 96 6.04 -7.73 6.38
N LEU A 97 5.12 -7.86 5.42
CA LEU A 97 5.27 -8.78 4.29
C LEU A 97 6.47 -8.42 3.41
N VAL A 98 6.60 -7.15 3.04
CA VAL A 98 7.72 -6.66 2.22
C VAL A 98 9.05 -6.89 2.93
N SER A 99 9.13 -6.57 4.22
CA SER A 99 10.30 -6.79 5.08
C SER A 99 10.69 -8.27 5.11
N ALA A 100 9.73 -9.17 5.31
CA ALA A 100 9.97 -10.61 5.31
C ALA A 100 10.48 -11.12 3.96
N ILE A 101 9.91 -10.66 2.84
CA ILE A 101 10.35 -11.03 1.48
C ILE A 101 11.77 -10.50 1.20
N MET A 102 12.10 -9.29 1.66
CA MET A 102 13.42 -8.68 1.49
C MET A 102 14.48 -9.27 2.43
N GLY A 103 14.07 -9.94 3.51
CA GLY A 103 14.98 -10.38 4.58
C GLY A 103 15.67 -9.21 5.30
N VAL A 104 14.94 -8.11 5.57
CA VAL A 104 15.46 -6.90 6.22
C VAL A 104 14.57 -6.48 7.38
N ASP A 105 15.06 -5.57 8.23
CA ASP A 105 14.26 -4.98 9.30
C ASP A 105 13.09 -4.14 8.72
N PRO A 106 11.89 -4.17 9.33
CA PRO A 106 10.75 -3.37 8.88
C PRO A 106 11.00 -1.86 8.86
N SER A 107 11.96 -1.36 9.62
CA SER A 107 12.35 0.06 9.63
C SER A 107 13.27 0.44 8.45
N ASP A 108 13.72 -0.51 7.64
CA ASP A 108 14.54 -0.20 6.46
C ASP A 108 13.74 0.70 5.48
N PRO A 109 14.27 1.87 5.11
CA PRO A 109 13.53 2.83 4.29
C PRO A 109 13.05 2.28 2.93
N ARG A 110 13.70 1.22 2.42
CA ARG A 110 13.32 0.56 1.16
C ARG A 110 12.00 -0.19 1.28
N VAL A 111 11.68 -0.69 2.47
CA VAL A 111 10.40 -1.35 2.75
C VAL A 111 9.25 -0.41 2.41
N MET A 112 9.26 0.81 2.95
CA MET A 112 8.19 1.78 2.69
C MET A 112 8.16 2.27 1.24
N ARG A 113 9.30 2.32 0.55
CA ARG A 113 9.33 2.63 -0.90
C ARG A 113 8.65 1.52 -1.71
N CYS A 114 8.90 0.26 -1.40
CA CYS A 114 8.24 -0.88 -2.03
C CYS A 114 6.73 -0.87 -1.71
N VAL A 115 6.34 -0.61 -0.45
CA VAL A 115 4.92 -0.46 -0.06
C VAL A 115 4.23 0.62 -0.89
N GLY A 116 4.85 1.79 -1.04
CA GLY A 116 4.34 2.88 -1.87
C GLY A 116 4.15 2.47 -3.33
N SER A 117 5.13 1.78 -3.91
CA SER A 117 5.07 1.28 -5.29
C SER A 117 3.91 0.29 -5.49
N ILE A 118 3.71 -0.66 -4.56
CA ILE A 118 2.61 -1.62 -4.61
C ILE A 118 1.25 -0.91 -4.57
N GLN A 119 1.08 0.02 -3.62
CA GLN A 119 -0.18 0.75 -3.46
C GLN A 119 -0.50 1.62 -4.69
N SER A 120 0.51 2.29 -5.25
CA SER A 120 0.34 3.16 -6.42
C SER A 120 -0.11 2.38 -7.65
N GLN A 121 0.43 1.18 -7.90
CA GLN A 121 -0.01 0.33 -8.99
C GLN A 121 -1.50 -0.01 -8.88
N ALA A 122 -1.95 -0.48 -7.72
CA ALA A 122 -3.35 -0.84 -7.51
C ALA A 122 -4.30 0.38 -7.66
N ILE A 123 -3.90 1.56 -7.16
CA ILE A 123 -4.70 2.79 -7.24
C ILE A 123 -4.89 3.25 -8.70
N MET A 124 -3.93 3.00 -9.59
CA MET A 124 -4.03 3.36 -11.01
C MET A 124 -5.21 2.68 -11.74
N TYR A 125 -5.63 1.50 -11.28
CA TYR A 125 -6.78 0.78 -11.85
C TYR A 125 -8.14 1.33 -11.38
N ARG A 126 -8.17 2.28 -10.44
CA ARG A 126 -9.42 2.87 -9.96
C ARG A 126 -10.13 3.67 -11.04
N HIS A 127 -11.45 3.50 -11.09
CA HIS A 127 -12.30 4.34 -11.93
C HIS A 127 -12.43 5.75 -11.33
N HIS A 128 -11.86 6.73 -12.01
CA HIS A 128 -12.08 8.14 -11.72
C HIS A 128 -12.96 8.74 -12.81
N PRO A 129 -14.08 9.39 -12.49
CA PRO A 129 -14.98 9.97 -13.51
C PRO A 129 -14.28 10.94 -14.47
N GLY A 130 -13.30 11.70 -13.97
CA GLY A 130 -12.50 12.62 -14.81
C GLY A 130 -11.32 11.96 -15.53
N ALA A 131 -10.83 10.82 -15.02
CA ALA A 131 -9.71 10.09 -15.61
C ALA A 131 -10.13 9.18 -16.76
N SER A 132 -11.44 8.99 -17.00
CA SER A 132 -11.92 8.10 -18.07
C SER A 132 -11.36 8.43 -19.45
N LYS A 133 -11.09 9.71 -19.72
CA LYS A 133 -10.45 10.14 -20.97
C LYS A 133 -8.95 9.79 -21.00
N ILE A 134 -8.25 9.95 -19.88
CA ILE A 134 -6.82 9.60 -19.74
C ILE A 134 -6.65 8.09 -19.66
N GLN A 135 -7.52 7.41 -18.92
CA GLN A 135 -7.53 5.95 -18.83
C GLN A 135 -7.76 5.26 -20.18
N ARG A 136 -8.44 5.90 -21.14
CA ARG A 136 -8.53 5.36 -22.53
C ARG A 136 -7.18 5.25 -23.23
N VAL A 137 -6.21 6.07 -22.85
CA VAL A 137 -4.84 6.03 -23.39
C VAL A 137 -4.01 4.92 -22.72
N PHE A 138 -4.28 4.66 -21.44
CA PHE A 138 -3.58 3.67 -20.63
C PHE A 138 -4.43 2.42 -20.33
N LYS A 139 -5.65 2.35 -20.90
CA LYS A 139 -6.50 1.19 -20.65
C LYS A 139 -5.72 -0.07 -21.01
N PRO A 140 -5.26 -0.81 -20.01
CA PRO A 140 -5.19 -2.23 -20.22
C PRO A 140 -6.60 -2.63 -20.61
N THR A 141 -6.74 -3.49 -21.55
CA THR A 141 -7.97 -4.19 -21.93
C THR A 141 -8.85 -4.46 -20.71
N GLU A 142 -10.12 -4.75 -20.88
CA GLU A 142 -11.07 -5.15 -19.82
C GLU A 142 -10.57 -6.46 -19.16
N ASP A 143 -9.38 -6.38 -18.55
CA ASP A 143 -8.72 -7.53 -17.93
C ASP A 143 -9.48 -7.88 -16.66
N ASP A 144 -9.68 -9.17 -16.47
CA ASP A 144 -10.18 -9.72 -15.22
C ASP A 144 -9.34 -9.22 -14.05
N ILE A 145 -9.99 -8.87 -12.95
CA ILE A 145 -9.34 -8.38 -11.71
C ILE A 145 -8.23 -9.34 -11.28
N ASP A 146 -8.44 -10.64 -11.45
CA ASP A 146 -7.45 -11.65 -11.09
C ASP A 146 -6.18 -11.59 -11.96
N VAL A 147 -6.31 -11.28 -13.24
CA VAL A 147 -5.18 -11.06 -14.16
C VAL A 147 -4.38 -9.83 -13.74
N VAL A 148 -5.07 -8.74 -13.41
CA VAL A 148 -4.44 -7.50 -12.91
C VAL A 148 -3.75 -7.74 -11.59
N ALA A 149 -4.39 -8.46 -10.66
CA ALA A 149 -3.82 -8.80 -9.37
C ALA A 149 -2.55 -9.63 -9.51
N ASP A 150 -2.56 -10.62 -10.39
CA ASP A 150 -1.40 -11.47 -10.66
C ASP A 150 -0.25 -10.68 -11.29
N HIS A 151 -0.55 -9.81 -12.24
CA HIS A 151 0.43 -8.91 -12.84
C HIS A 151 1.10 -8.02 -11.79
N ILE A 152 0.32 -7.29 -10.97
CA ILE A 152 0.85 -6.41 -9.93
C ILE A 152 1.67 -7.21 -8.90
N ALA A 153 1.21 -8.39 -8.50
CA ALA A 153 1.93 -9.23 -7.56
C ALA A 153 3.27 -9.70 -8.12
N THR A 154 3.27 -10.17 -9.36
CA THR A 154 4.49 -10.66 -10.04
C THR A 154 5.51 -9.53 -10.22
N PHE A 155 5.07 -8.37 -10.71
CA PHE A 155 5.92 -7.19 -10.87
C PHE A 155 6.49 -6.71 -9.53
N SER A 156 5.64 -6.65 -8.49
CA SER A 156 6.04 -6.21 -7.16
C SER A 156 7.04 -7.17 -6.52
N LEU A 157 6.84 -8.48 -6.62
CA LEU A 157 7.76 -9.48 -6.10
C LEU A 157 9.13 -9.40 -6.80
N GLY A 158 9.15 -9.23 -8.12
CA GLY A 158 10.37 -8.99 -8.88
C GLY A 158 11.10 -7.72 -8.43
N GLY A 159 10.36 -6.62 -8.28
CA GLY A 159 10.89 -5.35 -7.79
C GLY A 159 11.46 -5.43 -6.37
N ILE A 160 10.74 -6.06 -5.44
CA ILE A 160 11.19 -6.26 -4.06
C ILE A 160 12.51 -7.02 -4.02
N ARG A 161 12.63 -8.12 -4.76
CA ARG A 161 13.86 -8.93 -4.84
C ARG A 161 15.03 -8.12 -5.42
N ALA A 162 14.81 -7.42 -6.51
CA ALA A 162 15.84 -6.56 -7.11
C ALA A 162 16.32 -5.45 -6.16
N VAL A 163 15.39 -4.82 -5.41
CA VAL A 163 15.74 -3.80 -4.39
C VAL A 163 16.51 -4.41 -3.23
N ALA A 164 16.21 -5.65 -2.83
CA ALA A 164 16.96 -6.37 -1.80
C ALA A 164 18.38 -6.68 -2.24
N GLU A 165 18.57 -7.20 -3.46
CA GLU A 165 19.87 -7.58 -4.05
C GLU A 165 20.81 -6.39 -4.23
N ASN A 166 20.30 -5.24 -4.67
CA ASN A 166 21.10 -4.02 -4.86
C ASN A 166 21.85 -3.59 -3.58
N ARG A 167 21.25 -3.78 -2.40
CA ARG A 167 21.95 -3.51 -1.13
C ARG A 167 23.15 -4.42 -0.91
N LEU A 168 23.03 -5.70 -1.22
CA LEU A 168 24.13 -6.66 -1.04
C LEU A 168 25.31 -6.26 -1.91
N ALA A 169 25.04 -5.84 -3.15
CA ALA A 169 26.04 -5.34 -4.08
C ALA A 169 26.71 -4.04 -3.61
N GLU A 170 25.94 -3.10 -3.04
CA GLU A 170 26.47 -1.83 -2.48
C GLU A 170 27.29 -2.06 -1.20
N ALA A 171 26.81 -2.91 -0.30
CA ALA A 171 27.52 -3.27 0.93
C ALA A 171 28.85 -3.99 0.62
N SER A 172 28.86 -4.89 -0.37
CA SER A 172 30.05 -5.59 -0.82
C SER A 172 31.08 -4.64 -1.44
N ARG A 173 30.63 -3.71 -2.30
CA ARG A 173 31.50 -2.65 -2.89
C ARG A 173 32.04 -1.70 -1.83
N GLY A 174 31.24 -1.32 -0.84
CA GLY A 174 31.67 -0.48 0.28
C GLY A 174 32.71 -1.17 1.16
N ARG A 175 32.58 -2.47 1.42
CA ARG A 175 33.55 -3.27 2.17
C ARG A 175 34.88 -3.40 1.39
N ALA A 176 34.81 -3.69 0.10
CA ALA A 176 35.99 -3.78 -0.76
C ALA A 176 36.77 -2.47 -0.82
N ARG A 177 36.08 -1.31 -0.95
CA ARG A 177 36.71 0.02 -0.92
C ARG A 177 37.38 0.35 0.41
N ARG A 178 36.79 -0.01 1.55
CA ARG A 178 37.39 0.16 2.88
C ARG A 178 38.65 -0.68 3.05
N ASN A 179 38.59 -1.93 2.65
CA ASN A 179 39.74 -2.83 2.73
C ASN A 179 40.89 -2.36 1.84
N ALA A 180 40.62 -1.90 0.61
CA ALA A 180 41.64 -1.34 -0.29
C ALA A 180 42.33 -0.08 0.30
N ARG A 181 41.54 0.83 0.93
CA ARG A 181 42.11 2.02 1.59
C ARG A 181 42.95 1.64 2.80
N ALA A 182 42.54 0.68 3.62
CA ALA A 182 43.29 0.21 4.78
C ALA A 182 44.64 -0.42 4.34
N SER A 183 44.63 -1.23 3.28
CA SER A 183 45.86 -1.84 2.73
C SER A 183 46.83 -0.81 2.14
N GLN A 184 46.32 0.27 1.52
CA GLN A 184 47.18 1.36 1.01
C GLN A 184 47.81 2.20 2.15
N SER A 185 47.05 2.43 3.23
CA SER A 185 47.59 3.13 4.43
C SER A 185 48.69 2.33 5.09
N ALA A 186 48.53 1.01 5.26
CA ALA A 186 49.51 0.12 5.85
C ALA A 186 50.81 -0.04 5.04
N ARG A 187 50.80 0.27 3.73
CA ARG A 187 52.00 0.22 2.87
C ARG A 187 52.82 1.53 2.85
N ARG A 188 52.32 2.59 3.46
CA ARG A 188 52.98 3.92 3.52
C ARG A 188 53.71 4.19 4.84
N HIS A 189 53.64 3.27 5.79
CA HIS A 189 54.41 3.22 7.04
C HIS A 189 55.38 2.06 7.00
#